data_d1ab15c6df89302da6bfccda3cf225b4
#
_entry.id   d1ab15c6df89302da6bfccda3cf225b4
#
_cell.length_a   1.000
_cell.length_b   1.000
_cell.length_c   1.000
_cell.angle_alpha   90.00
_cell.angle_beta   90.00
_cell.angle_gamma   90.00
#
_symmetry.space_group_name_H-M   'P 1'
#
loop_
_entity.id
_entity.type
_entity.pdbx_description
1 polymer ?
#
loop_
_entity_poly.entity_id
_entity_poly.type
_entity_poly.pdbx_seq_one_letter_code
_entity_poly.pdbx_strand_id
1 'polypeptide(L)'
;MLDLAKRVYDHSFRIDPIVRSLLDTDFYKLLMAQTILRRHPDIQTTFGITNRTRRIRIADEVDAGLLREQLDHARTLRLSKGEVTWLRGNVFRGQGRILGPEFVTWFENFRLPDYELAVHDGQYELTFHGPWIETTMWEVPALAILNELRARAVLRGLGKLDLQVLYARAMTRVWEKIQRLQKLPDLSVADFGTRRRHGFLWQDWCVQAMAEGLGGAFLGTSNCLIAARQEVEPVGTNAHELPMVYAALAEDDAALARAPYAVLSDWQEDYGGNLLVILPDTYGTTGFLANAPDWVSDWTGIRIDSKDPIEGGEEVIRFWQERGHDPRDKLAIFSDGLDIDEIERIHARFHGRMRIGYGWGTLLTNDFRGLLPDGKLDPVSIVCKVTEADGRPTVKLSDNPTKAQGPADEVARYRRVFGVGEQEVLPVVV
;
A
#
# COMPACT_ATOMS: atom_id res chain seq x y z
N MET A 1 11.46 0.04 -28.09
CA MET A 1 11.19 -0.99 -29.14
C MET A 1 10.53 -2.19 -28.48
N LEU A 2 9.32 -2.58 -28.86
CA LEU A 2 8.65 -3.76 -28.31
C LEU A 2 9.45 -5.01 -28.69
N ASP A 3 10.07 -5.66 -27.72
CA ASP A 3 10.68 -6.96 -27.92
C ASP A 3 9.58 -8.03 -28.01
N LEU A 4 9.19 -8.33 -29.26
CA LEU A 4 8.15 -9.31 -29.56
C LEU A 4 8.50 -10.71 -29.05
N ALA A 5 9.79 -11.09 -29.08
CA ALA A 5 10.23 -12.40 -28.63
C ALA A 5 10.07 -12.50 -27.10
N LYS A 6 10.45 -11.48 -26.35
CA LYS A 6 10.25 -11.41 -24.89
C LYS A 6 8.76 -11.41 -24.54
N ARG A 7 7.94 -10.68 -25.29
CA ARG A 7 6.49 -10.65 -25.09
C ARG A 7 5.85 -12.02 -25.31
N VAL A 8 6.25 -12.76 -26.34
CA VAL A 8 5.77 -14.12 -26.60
C VAL A 8 6.22 -15.08 -25.50
N TYR A 9 7.43 -14.91 -24.99
CA TYR A 9 7.98 -15.76 -23.92
C TYR A 9 7.35 -15.47 -22.55
N ASP A 10 7.07 -14.19 -22.25
CA ASP A 10 6.46 -13.77 -21.01
C ASP A 10 4.93 -14.09 -20.94
N HIS A 11 4.30 -14.40 -22.09
CA HIS A 11 2.91 -14.82 -22.14
C HIS A 11 2.81 -16.35 -22.03
N SER A 12 2.11 -16.80 -21.00
CA SER A 12 1.59 -18.16 -21.01
C SER A 12 0.55 -18.30 -22.12
N PHE A 13 0.69 -19.32 -22.97
CA PHE A 13 -0.31 -19.58 -24.02
C PHE A 13 -1.69 -20.00 -23.49
N ARG A 14 -1.79 -20.24 -22.17
CA ARG A 14 -3.03 -20.66 -21.50
C ARG A 14 -3.63 -19.56 -20.65
N ILE A 15 -2.81 -18.70 -20.05
CA ILE A 15 -3.24 -17.63 -19.15
C ILE A 15 -2.37 -16.40 -19.42
N ASP A 16 -2.99 -15.20 -19.43
CA ASP A 16 -2.27 -13.93 -19.35
C ASP A 16 -2.19 -13.49 -17.88
N PRO A 17 -1.08 -13.79 -17.17
CA PRO A 17 -1.01 -13.62 -15.75
C PRO A 17 -1.00 -12.14 -15.36
N ILE A 18 -1.82 -11.79 -14.38
CA ILE A 18 -1.86 -10.45 -13.80
C ILE A 18 -0.68 -10.26 -12.86
N VAL A 19 -0.47 -11.20 -11.95
CA VAL A 19 0.71 -11.26 -11.09
C VAL A 19 1.74 -12.18 -11.74
N ARG A 20 2.94 -11.65 -11.98
CA ARG A 20 3.96 -12.33 -12.81
C ARG A 20 5.16 -12.83 -12.02
N SER A 21 5.26 -12.42 -10.77
CA SER A 21 6.34 -12.77 -9.85
C SER A 21 5.88 -12.59 -8.40
N LEU A 22 6.54 -13.26 -7.46
CA LEU A 22 6.40 -12.97 -6.03
C LEU A 22 6.93 -11.57 -5.67
N LEU A 23 7.77 -10.96 -6.52
CA LEU A 23 8.20 -9.56 -6.39
C LEU A 23 7.18 -8.55 -6.92
N ASP A 24 6.10 -8.99 -7.59
CA ASP A 24 4.99 -8.10 -7.96
C ASP A 24 4.14 -7.78 -6.72
N THR A 25 4.81 -7.19 -5.74
CA THR A 25 4.30 -6.83 -4.42
C THR A 25 4.94 -5.54 -3.94
N ASP A 26 4.33 -4.91 -2.94
CA ASP A 26 4.86 -3.68 -2.34
C ASP A 26 6.03 -3.97 -1.40
N PHE A 27 7.07 -3.14 -1.45
CA PHE A 27 8.30 -3.32 -0.68
C PHE A 27 8.07 -3.38 0.83
N TYR A 28 7.10 -2.60 1.36
CA TYR A 28 6.76 -2.66 2.78
C TYR A 28 6.32 -4.06 3.22
N LYS A 29 5.73 -4.88 2.33
CA LYS A 29 5.36 -6.27 2.64
C LYS A 29 6.59 -7.15 2.92
N LEU A 30 7.66 -6.95 2.16
CA LEU A 30 8.91 -7.68 2.41
C LEU A 30 9.54 -7.26 3.74
N LEU A 31 9.52 -5.97 4.05
CA LEU A 31 10.02 -5.47 5.34
C LEU A 31 9.20 -6.02 6.50
N MET A 32 7.87 -5.90 6.42
CA MET A 32 6.98 -6.43 7.47
C MET A 32 7.13 -7.94 7.63
N ALA A 33 7.16 -8.70 6.53
CA ALA A 33 7.34 -10.14 6.56
C ALA A 33 8.68 -10.53 7.25
N GLN A 34 9.76 -9.77 7.04
CA GLN A 34 11.01 -9.98 7.74
C GLN A 34 10.87 -9.77 9.26
N THR A 35 10.19 -8.70 9.69
CA THR A 35 9.92 -8.45 11.12
C THR A 35 9.03 -9.56 11.70
N ILE A 36 7.98 -9.97 10.98
CA ILE A 36 7.09 -11.06 11.39
C ILE A 36 7.89 -12.37 11.55
N LEU A 37 8.75 -12.72 10.58
CA LEU A 37 9.58 -13.93 10.64
C LEU A 37 10.46 -13.98 11.90
N ARG A 38 11.01 -12.83 12.28
CA ARG A 38 11.93 -12.74 13.43
C ARG A 38 11.24 -12.77 14.78
N ARG A 39 10.03 -12.17 14.87
CA ARG A 39 9.40 -11.86 16.16
C ARG A 39 8.13 -12.65 16.42
N HIS A 40 7.40 -13.01 15.35
CA HIS A 40 6.07 -13.62 15.45
C HIS A 40 5.88 -14.76 14.45
N PRO A 41 6.84 -15.72 14.34
CA PRO A 41 6.80 -16.77 13.31
C PRO A 41 5.60 -17.70 13.42
N ASP A 42 5.03 -17.86 14.62
CA ASP A 42 3.99 -18.87 14.91
C ASP A 42 2.56 -18.31 14.90
N ILE A 43 2.40 -16.98 14.83
CA ILE A 43 1.08 -16.33 14.87
C ILE A 43 0.25 -16.72 13.65
N GLN A 44 -0.99 -17.15 13.91
CA GLN A 44 -1.97 -17.46 12.89
C GLN A 44 -2.86 -16.25 12.62
N THR A 45 -3.16 -15.97 11.35
CA THR A 45 -4.02 -14.85 10.99
C THR A 45 -5.03 -15.23 9.93
N THR A 46 -6.12 -14.48 9.94
CA THR A 46 -7.10 -14.46 8.87
C THR A 46 -7.08 -13.09 8.20
N PHE A 47 -6.97 -13.08 6.87
CA PHE A 47 -7.15 -11.89 6.05
C PHE A 47 -8.43 -11.99 5.24
N GLY A 48 -9.08 -10.85 5.02
CA GLY A 48 -10.30 -10.78 4.22
C GLY A 48 -10.33 -9.56 3.31
N ILE A 49 -11.00 -9.69 2.17
CA ILE A 49 -11.23 -8.59 1.24
C ILE A 49 -12.53 -7.89 1.57
N THR A 50 -12.50 -6.55 1.47
CA THR A 50 -13.70 -5.72 1.61
C THR A 50 -13.76 -4.69 0.49
N ASN A 51 -14.88 -4.65 -0.23
CA ASN A 51 -15.20 -3.58 -1.17
C ASN A 51 -15.90 -2.43 -0.41
N ARG A 52 -15.23 -1.27 -0.33
CA ARG A 52 -15.78 -0.05 0.27
C ARG A 52 -16.69 0.72 -0.68
N THR A 53 -16.52 0.52 -1.99
CA THR A 53 -17.38 1.08 -3.03
C THR A 53 -18.58 0.17 -3.27
N ARG A 54 -19.41 -0.05 -2.25
CA ARG A 54 -20.49 -1.06 -2.23
C ARG A 54 -21.50 -0.97 -3.36
N ARG A 55 -21.67 0.22 -3.97
CA ARG A 55 -22.51 0.40 -5.17
C ARG A 55 -22.03 -0.43 -6.39
N ILE A 56 -20.74 -0.77 -6.42
CA ILE A 56 -20.14 -1.62 -7.45
C ILE A 56 -20.16 -3.08 -6.93
N ARG A 57 -20.89 -3.93 -7.61
CA ARG A 57 -20.99 -5.36 -7.29
C ARG A 57 -19.92 -6.08 -8.11
N ILE A 58 -18.77 -6.34 -7.51
CA ILE A 58 -17.57 -6.81 -8.24
C ILE A 58 -17.80 -8.19 -8.85
N ALA A 59 -18.58 -9.07 -8.21
CA ALA A 59 -18.90 -10.40 -8.75
C ALA A 59 -19.84 -10.36 -9.96
N ASP A 60 -20.52 -9.23 -10.21
CA ASP A 60 -21.30 -9.03 -11.42
C ASP A 60 -20.42 -8.54 -12.61
N GLU A 61 -19.25 -7.95 -12.32
CA GLU A 61 -18.32 -7.41 -13.32
C GLU A 61 -17.16 -8.36 -13.64
N VAL A 62 -16.71 -9.13 -12.67
CA VAL A 62 -15.56 -10.04 -12.76
C VAL A 62 -16.05 -11.50 -12.67
N ASP A 63 -15.69 -12.31 -13.65
CA ASP A 63 -16.04 -13.74 -13.69
C ASP A 63 -15.26 -14.52 -12.61
N ALA A 64 -15.96 -15.35 -11.84
CA ALA A 64 -15.39 -16.14 -10.75
C ALA A 64 -14.36 -17.19 -11.22
N GLY A 65 -14.54 -17.74 -12.43
CA GLY A 65 -13.62 -18.70 -13.02
C GLY A 65 -12.29 -18.02 -13.36
N LEU A 66 -12.34 -16.83 -13.98
CA LEU A 66 -11.14 -16.03 -14.27
C LEU A 66 -10.44 -15.58 -12.99
N LEU A 67 -11.21 -15.22 -11.94
CA LEU A 67 -10.62 -14.85 -10.66
C LEU A 67 -9.86 -16.04 -10.06
N ARG A 68 -10.47 -17.23 -10.01
CA ARG A 68 -9.80 -18.45 -9.53
C ARG A 68 -8.56 -18.78 -10.35
N GLU A 69 -8.64 -18.71 -11.68
CA GLU A 69 -7.50 -18.98 -12.57
C GLU A 69 -6.30 -18.09 -12.24
N GLN A 70 -6.51 -16.80 -11.98
CA GLN A 70 -5.45 -15.86 -11.63
C GLN A 70 -4.90 -16.08 -10.21
N LEU A 71 -5.77 -16.36 -9.22
CA LEU A 71 -5.36 -16.68 -7.85
C LEU A 71 -4.55 -17.99 -7.80
N ASP A 72 -5.03 -19.03 -8.49
CA ASP A 72 -4.33 -20.32 -8.57
C ASP A 72 -2.99 -20.18 -9.27
N HIS A 73 -2.93 -19.38 -10.35
CA HIS A 73 -1.66 -19.05 -11.01
C HIS A 73 -0.68 -18.39 -10.04
N ALA A 74 -1.13 -17.38 -9.28
CA ALA A 74 -0.27 -16.67 -8.33
C ALA A 74 0.36 -17.62 -7.30
N ARG A 75 -0.36 -18.67 -6.86
CA ARG A 75 0.15 -19.71 -5.96
C ARG A 75 1.24 -20.60 -6.57
N THR A 76 1.32 -20.66 -7.88
CA THR A 76 2.39 -21.45 -8.58
C THR A 76 3.71 -20.70 -8.68
N LEU A 77 3.70 -19.38 -8.43
CA LEU A 77 4.87 -18.53 -8.61
C LEU A 77 6.02 -18.91 -7.68
N ARG A 78 7.25 -18.71 -8.17
CA ARG A 78 8.51 -18.89 -7.45
C ARG A 78 9.45 -17.76 -7.84
N LEU A 79 10.33 -17.39 -6.93
CA LEU A 79 11.41 -16.48 -7.27
C LEU A 79 12.36 -17.13 -8.28
N SER A 80 12.69 -16.41 -9.33
CA SER A 80 13.76 -16.75 -10.24
C SER A 80 15.13 -16.52 -9.60
N LYS A 81 16.19 -17.12 -10.14
CA LYS A 81 17.57 -16.87 -9.67
C LYS A 81 17.96 -15.39 -9.75
N GLY A 82 17.49 -14.67 -10.78
CA GLY A 82 17.73 -13.23 -10.92
C GLY A 82 17.08 -12.41 -9.80
N GLU A 83 15.84 -12.74 -9.45
CA GLU A 83 15.12 -12.09 -8.36
C GLU A 83 15.76 -12.36 -6.99
N VAL A 84 16.19 -13.60 -6.74
CA VAL A 84 16.94 -13.93 -5.52
C VAL A 84 18.26 -13.16 -5.46
N THR A 85 18.97 -13.03 -6.60
CA THR A 85 20.20 -12.23 -6.68
C THR A 85 19.93 -10.77 -6.41
N TRP A 86 18.83 -10.22 -6.95
CA TRP A 86 18.40 -8.86 -6.69
C TRP A 86 18.11 -8.62 -5.20
N LEU A 87 17.35 -9.51 -4.55
CA LEU A 87 17.07 -9.42 -3.10
C LEU A 87 18.33 -9.49 -2.25
N ARG A 88 19.29 -10.35 -2.61
CA ARG A 88 20.55 -10.56 -1.86
C ARG A 88 21.57 -9.45 -2.09
N GLY A 89 21.57 -8.86 -3.29
CA GLY A 89 22.61 -7.95 -3.76
C GLY A 89 22.31 -6.48 -3.61
N ASN A 90 21.06 -6.11 -3.46
CA ASN A 90 20.68 -4.70 -3.48
C ASN A 90 20.97 -3.98 -2.17
N VAL A 91 21.58 -2.82 -2.36
CA VAL A 91 21.76 -1.78 -1.34
C VAL A 91 20.70 -0.73 -1.59
N PHE A 92 19.55 -0.87 -0.93
CA PHE A 92 18.45 0.07 -1.09
C PHE A 92 18.77 1.41 -0.41
N ARG A 93 18.60 2.52 -1.13
CA ARG A 93 18.79 3.88 -0.65
C ARG A 93 20.17 4.15 -0.02
N GLY A 94 21.21 3.53 -0.54
CA GLY A 94 22.58 3.67 -0.03
C GLY A 94 22.80 3.06 1.36
N GLN A 95 21.81 2.38 1.92
CA GLN A 95 21.96 1.62 3.16
C GLN A 95 22.42 0.20 2.85
N GLY A 96 23.11 -0.43 3.79
CA GLY A 96 23.51 -1.83 3.68
C GLY A 96 22.29 -2.77 3.45
N ARG A 97 22.56 -4.06 3.35
CA ARG A 97 21.52 -5.07 3.10
C ARG A 97 20.38 -4.95 4.11
N ILE A 98 19.24 -4.42 3.67
CA ILE A 98 18.03 -4.25 4.50
C ILE A 98 17.37 -5.61 4.74
N LEU A 99 17.31 -6.45 3.70
CA LEU A 99 16.74 -7.80 3.81
C LEU A 99 17.83 -8.79 4.23
N GLY A 100 17.64 -9.41 5.39
CA GLY A 100 18.57 -10.37 5.96
C GLY A 100 18.59 -11.71 5.19
N PRO A 101 19.70 -12.47 5.25
CA PRO A 101 19.84 -13.73 4.51
C PRO A 101 18.83 -14.79 4.94
N GLU A 102 18.41 -14.80 6.18
CA GLU A 102 17.39 -15.70 6.70
C GLU A 102 16.04 -15.46 6.04
N PHE A 103 15.59 -14.21 5.97
CA PHE A 103 14.38 -13.82 5.29
C PHE A 103 14.43 -14.15 3.80
N VAL A 104 15.53 -13.83 3.12
CA VAL A 104 15.65 -14.12 1.68
C VAL A 104 15.62 -15.62 1.43
N THR A 105 16.20 -16.45 2.31
CA THR A 105 16.15 -17.91 2.21
C THR A 105 14.74 -18.45 2.44
N TRP A 106 14.00 -17.90 3.39
CA TRP A 106 12.59 -18.21 3.61
C TRP A 106 11.77 -17.83 2.36
N PHE A 107 11.93 -16.62 1.83
CA PHE A 107 11.16 -16.11 0.69
C PHE A 107 11.47 -16.86 -0.62
N GLU A 108 12.70 -17.36 -0.81
CA GLU A 108 13.07 -18.22 -1.94
C GLU A 108 12.22 -19.51 -1.98
N ASN A 109 11.86 -20.04 -0.81
CA ASN A 109 11.06 -21.26 -0.67
C ASN A 109 9.55 -20.98 -0.50
N PHE A 110 9.17 -19.72 -0.36
CA PHE A 110 7.81 -19.29 -0.09
C PHE A 110 6.84 -19.62 -1.23
N ARG A 111 5.59 -19.84 -0.84
CA ARG A 111 4.41 -19.97 -1.72
C ARG A 111 3.23 -19.30 -1.06
N LEU A 112 2.41 -18.64 -1.87
CA LEU A 112 1.14 -18.12 -1.40
C LEU A 112 0.26 -19.28 -0.89
N PRO A 113 -0.29 -19.18 0.33
CA PRO A 113 -1.13 -20.23 0.92
C PRO A 113 -2.48 -20.38 0.19
N ASP A 114 -3.27 -21.34 0.61
CA ASP A 114 -4.64 -21.54 0.11
C ASP A 114 -5.54 -20.34 0.40
N TYR A 115 -6.65 -20.25 -0.31
CA TYR A 115 -7.66 -19.21 -0.14
C TYR A 115 -9.06 -19.82 -0.20
N GLU A 116 -10.01 -19.15 0.42
CA GLU A 116 -11.43 -19.43 0.28
C GLU A 116 -12.09 -18.33 -0.53
N LEU A 117 -12.94 -18.72 -1.49
CA LEU A 117 -13.66 -17.79 -2.36
C LEU A 117 -15.13 -18.17 -2.42
N ALA A 118 -15.96 -17.26 -1.95
CA ALA A 118 -17.43 -17.30 -2.06
C ALA A 118 -17.95 -16.03 -2.73
N VAL A 119 -19.23 -16.04 -3.09
CA VAL A 119 -19.95 -14.87 -3.59
C VAL A 119 -21.16 -14.65 -2.70
N HIS A 120 -21.29 -13.45 -2.16
CA HIS A 120 -22.44 -13.04 -1.39
C HIS A 120 -22.89 -11.63 -1.81
N ASP A 121 -24.19 -11.46 -2.10
CA ASP A 121 -24.79 -10.19 -2.53
C ASP A 121 -24.03 -9.48 -3.68
N GLY A 122 -23.49 -10.27 -4.64
CA GLY A 122 -22.72 -9.75 -5.77
C GLY A 122 -21.32 -9.22 -5.39
N GLN A 123 -20.85 -9.53 -4.20
CA GLN A 123 -19.49 -9.27 -3.74
C GLN A 123 -18.71 -10.57 -3.60
N TYR A 124 -17.41 -10.51 -3.84
CA TYR A 124 -16.51 -11.61 -3.50
C TYR A 124 -16.17 -11.57 -2.01
N GLU A 125 -16.38 -12.69 -1.35
CA GLU A 125 -15.78 -13.01 -0.05
C GLU A 125 -14.54 -13.85 -0.34
N LEU A 126 -13.37 -13.24 -0.20
CA LEU A 126 -12.07 -13.87 -0.41
C LEU A 126 -11.29 -13.76 0.89
N THR A 127 -10.95 -14.92 1.46
CA THR A 127 -10.27 -15.03 2.74
C THR A 127 -9.03 -15.91 2.64
N PHE A 128 -8.06 -15.61 3.50
CA PHE A 128 -6.77 -16.28 3.57
C PHE A 128 -6.48 -16.61 5.03
N HIS A 129 -6.23 -17.90 5.33
CA HIS A 129 -5.97 -18.39 6.67
C HIS A 129 -4.60 -19.05 6.74
N GLY A 130 -3.89 -18.87 7.85
CA GLY A 130 -2.60 -19.54 8.08
C GLY A 130 -1.59 -18.67 8.82
N PRO A 131 -0.30 -19.07 8.80
CA PRO A 131 0.77 -18.30 9.42
C PRO A 131 0.77 -16.84 8.94
N TRP A 132 0.91 -15.90 9.86
CA TRP A 132 0.87 -14.46 9.53
C TRP A 132 1.85 -14.08 8.44
N ILE A 133 3.09 -14.59 8.52
CA ILE A 133 4.12 -14.34 7.52
C ILE A 133 3.72 -14.77 6.10
N GLU A 134 2.85 -15.77 5.97
CA GLU A 134 2.39 -16.27 4.68
C GLU A 134 1.15 -15.52 4.19
N THR A 135 0.15 -15.35 5.05
CA THR A 135 -1.13 -14.73 4.72
C THR A 135 -1.00 -13.25 4.38
N THR A 136 -0.08 -12.53 5.05
CA THR A 136 0.22 -11.12 4.76
C THR A 136 0.61 -10.88 3.30
N MET A 137 1.23 -11.87 2.65
CA MET A 137 1.69 -11.76 1.27
C MET A 137 0.56 -11.79 0.23
N TRP A 138 -0.67 -12.14 0.62
CA TRP A 138 -1.83 -12.11 -0.27
C TRP A 138 -2.41 -10.72 -0.52
N GLU A 139 -2.21 -9.75 0.36
CA GLU A 139 -2.85 -8.43 0.23
C GLU A 139 -2.66 -7.81 -1.15
N VAL A 140 -1.43 -7.72 -1.60
CA VAL A 140 -1.09 -7.03 -2.85
C VAL A 140 -1.51 -7.82 -4.09
N PRO A 141 -1.17 -9.12 -4.22
CA PRO A 141 -1.60 -9.93 -5.35
C PRO A 141 -3.12 -9.99 -5.52
N ALA A 142 -3.85 -10.24 -4.45
CA ALA A 142 -5.30 -10.36 -4.52
C ALA A 142 -5.98 -9.07 -4.97
N LEU A 143 -5.54 -7.92 -4.45
CA LEU A 143 -6.07 -6.61 -4.84
C LEU A 143 -5.71 -6.24 -6.27
N ALA A 144 -4.48 -6.49 -6.70
CA ALA A 144 -4.04 -6.26 -8.08
C ALA A 144 -4.82 -7.13 -9.08
N ILE A 145 -5.05 -8.40 -8.75
CA ILE A 145 -5.85 -9.33 -9.56
C ILE A 145 -7.28 -8.81 -9.74
N LEU A 146 -7.96 -8.48 -8.65
CA LEU A 146 -9.34 -8.00 -8.72
C LEU A 146 -9.48 -6.70 -9.53
N ASN A 147 -8.59 -5.72 -9.31
CA ASN A 147 -8.63 -4.45 -10.02
C ASN A 147 -8.34 -4.63 -11.51
N GLU A 148 -7.33 -5.42 -11.87
CA GLU A 148 -7.00 -5.63 -13.27
C GLU A 148 -8.04 -6.49 -13.99
N LEU A 149 -8.63 -7.52 -13.36
CA LEU A 149 -9.74 -8.28 -13.95
C LEU A 149 -10.93 -7.40 -14.23
N ARG A 150 -11.29 -6.49 -13.32
CA ARG A 150 -12.34 -5.50 -13.52
C ARG A 150 -12.04 -4.60 -14.73
N ALA A 151 -10.82 -4.06 -14.81
CA ALA A 151 -10.40 -3.26 -15.95
C ALA A 151 -10.48 -4.06 -17.26
N ARG A 152 -9.97 -5.29 -17.29
CA ARG A 152 -10.01 -6.19 -18.45
C ARG A 152 -11.45 -6.50 -18.89
N ALA A 153 -12.37 -6.70 -17.96
CA ALA A 153 -13.79 -6.95 -18.27
C ALA A 153 -14.42 -5.78 -19.06
N VAL A 154 -14.17 -4.55 -18.63
CA VAL A 154 -14.62 -3.35 -19.33
C VAL A 154 -13.95 -3.19 -20.70
N LEU A 155 -12.63 -3.37 -20.76
CA LEU A 155 -11.83 -3.18 -21.97
C LEU A 155 -12.18 -4.17 -23.09
N ARG A 156 -12.61 -5.40 -22.74
CA ARG A 156 -13.07 -6.40 -23.73
C ARG A 156 -14.25 -5.93 -24.58
N GLY A 157 -15.08 -5.02 -24.07
CA GLY A 157 -16.23 -4.45 -24.79
C GLY A 157 -15.87 -3.32 -25.75
N LEU A 158 -14.63 -2.86 -25.77
CA LEU A 158 -14.20 -1.71 -26.56
C LEU A 158 -13.59 -2.13 -27.91
N GLY A 159 -13.89 -1.35 -28.96
CA GLY A 159 -13.23 -1.48 -30.24
C GLY A 159 -11.76 -1.06 -30.20
N LYS A 160 -10.97 -1.49 -31.20
CA LYS A 160 -9.54 -1.16 -31.26
C LYS A 160 -9.26 0.34 -31.25
N LEU A 161 -10.08 1.13 -31.98
CA LEU A 161 -9.94 2.58 -32.01
C LEU A 161 -10.26 3.20 -30.66
N ASP A 162 -11.33 2.74 -29.99
CA ASP A 162 -11.74 3.25 -28.68
C ASP A 162 -10.65 2.97 -27.62
N LEU A 163 -10.03 1.80 -27.67
CA LEU A 163 -8.89 1.46 -26.81
C LEU A 163 -7.70 2.40 -27.05
N GLN A 164 -7.36 2.68 -28.31
CA GLN A 164 -6.26 3.59 -28.64
C GLN A 164 -6.53 5.01 -28.14
N VAL A 165 -7.76 5.51 -28.35
CA VAL A 165 -8.18 6.84 -27.87
C VAL A 165 -8.18 6.90 -26.35
N LEU A 166 -8.69 5.86 -25.67
CA LEU A 166 -8.71 5.76 -24.22
C LEU A 166 -7.29 5.87 -23.62
N TYR A 167 -6.37 5.03 -24.11
CA TYR A 167 -5.00 5.05 -23.60
C TYR A 167 -4.23 6.31 -23.97
N ALA A 168 -4.45 6.88 -25.15
CA ALA A 168 -3.86 8.17 -25.52
C ALA A 168 -4.27 9.28 -24.54
N ARG A 169 -5.56 9.35 -24.17
CA ARG A 169 -6.07 10.31 -23.17
C ARG A 169 -5.49 10.04 -21.78
N ALA A 170 -5.40 8.77 -21.37
CA ALA A 170 -4.83 8.41 -20.08
C ALA A 170 -3.33 8.79 -20.01
N MET A 171 -2.55 8.53 -21.06
CA MET A 171 -1.14 8.94 -21.17
C MET A 171 -0.99 10.46 -21.10
N THR A 172 -1.81 11.21 -21.86
CA THR A 172 -1.79 12.68 -21.80
C THR A 172 -2.02 13.18 -20.38
N ARG A 173 -3.00 12.61 -19.68
CA ARG A 173 -3.27 12.96 -18.27
C ARG A 173 -2.06 12.73 -17.35
N VAL A 174 -1.32 11.64 -17.53
CA VAL A 174 -0.09 11.40 -16.75
C VAL A 174 0.97 12.44 -17.07
N TRP A 175 1.18 12.76 -18.36
CA TRP A 175 2.14 13.80 -18.77
C TRP A 175 1.77 15.19 -18.24
N GLU A 176 0.50 15.56 -18.25
CA GLU A 176 0.02 16.82 -17.66
C GLU A 176 0.33 16.90 -16.16
N LYS A 177 0.13 15.79 -15.43
CA LYS A 177 0.49 15.69 -14.02
C LYS A 177 2.00 15.87 -13.81
N ILE A 178 2.83 15.19 -14.60
CA ILE A 178 4.29 15.33 -14.55
C ILE A 178 4.72 16.78 -14.81
N GLN A 179 4.15 17.44 -15.81
CA GLN A 179 4.44 18.85 -16.12
C GLN A 179 4.07 19.81 -14.98
N ARG A 180 3.02 19.49 -14.22
CA ARG A 180 2.67 20.26 -13.02
C ARG A 180 3.66 20.02 -11.90
N LEU A 181 4.01 18.75 -11.64
CA LEU A 181 4.99 18.36 -10.61
C LEU A 181 6.37 18.95 -10.85
N GLN A 182 6.82 19.07 -12.11
CA GLN A 182 8.12 19.70 -12.46
C GLN A 182 8.25 21.15 -11.99
N LYS A 183 7.13 21.83 -11.69
CA LYS A 183 7.12 23.21 -11.20
C LYS A 183 7.32 23.33 -9.68
N LEU A 184 7.24 22.22 -8.96
CA LEU A 184 7.34 22.19 -7.51
C LEU A 184 8.80 22.03 -7.09
N PRO A 185 9.39 23.02 -6.37
CA PRO A 185 10.76 22.91 -5.90
C PRO A 185 10.89 21.82 -4.84
N ASP A 186 12.06 21.17 -4.76
CA ASP A 186 12.37 20.13 -3.77
C ASP A 186 11.31 19.00 -3.68
N LEU A 187 10.66 18.71 -4.83
CA LEU A 187 9.66 17.64 -4.91
C LEU A 187 10.27 16.28 -4.59
N SER A 188 9.52 15.47 -3.84
CA SER A 188 9.85 14.08 -3.54
C SER A 188 8.60 13.24 -3.63
N VAL A 189 8.46 12.43 -4.69
CA VAL A 189 7.28 11.63 -4.96
C VAL A 189 7.63 10.19 -5.30
N ALA A 190 6.82 9.23 -4.84
CA ALA A 190 6.94 7.81 -5.14
C ALA A 190 5.60 7.22 -5.58
N ASP A 191 5.64 6.17 -6.39
CA ASP A 191 4.46 5.37 -6.74
C ASP A 191 4.10 4.39 -5.61
N PHE A 192 2.84 4.45 -5.13
CA PHE A 192 2.21 3.56 -4.16
C PHE A 192 0.97 2.86 -4.74
N GLY A 193 0.92 2.72 -6.07
CA GLY A 193 -0.30 2.35 -6.78
C GLY A 193 -0.56 0.86 -7.00
N THR A 194 0.36 -0.05 -6.64
CA THR A 194 0.30 -1.48 -6.99
C THR A 194 -1.03 -2.15 -6.69
N ARG A 195 -1.56 -1.97 -5.48
CA ARG A 195 -2.78 -2.63 -5.00
C ARG A 195 -4.06 -2.24 -5.75
N ARG A 196 -4.07 -1.05 -6.37
CA ARG A 196 -5.23 -0.49 -7.06
C ARG A 196 -4.93 -0.08 -8.49
N ARG A 197 -3.84 -0.58 -9.07
CA ARG A 197 -3.44 -0.27 -10.44
C ARG A 197 -4.52 -0.67 -11.45
N HIS A 198 -4.60 0.04 -12.55
CA HIS A 198 -5.42 -0.34 -13.69
C HIS A 198 -4.97 -1.67 -14.31
N GLY A 199 -3.66 -1.90 -14.34
CA GLY A 199 -3.02 -3.13 -14.77
C GLY A 199 -1.51 -3.05 -14.62
N PHE A 200 -0.83 -4.22 -14.62
CA PHE A 200 0.62 -4.28 -14.44
C PHE A 200 1.38 -3.44 -15.48
N LEU A 201 1.09 -3.63 -16.76
CA LEU A 201 1.78 -2.91 -17.84
C LEU A 201 1.52 -1.41 -17.81
N TRP A 202 0.35 -0.99 -17.31
CA TRP A 202 0.04 0.42 -17.15
C TRP A 202 0.83 1.05 -15.99
N GLN A 203 0.91 0.36 -14.85
CA GLN A 203 1.75 0.83 -13.72
C GLN A 203 3.22 0.91 -14.13
N ASP A 204 3.75 -0.12 -14.80
CA ASP A 204 5.13 -0.16 -15.30
C ASP A 204 5.42 1.04 -16.21
N TRP A 205 4.50 1.36 -17.14
CA TRP A 205 4.59 2.56 -17.98
C TRP A 205 4.51 3.87 -17.17
N CYS A 206 3.60 3.97 -16.17
CA CYS A 206 3.50 5.16 -15.32
C CYS A 206 4.82 5.40 -14.55
N VAL A 207 5.41 4.35 -14.01
CA VAL A 207 6.71 4.44 -13.29
C VAL A 207 7.81 4.92 -14.22
N GLN A 208 7.89 4.37 -15.43
CA GLN A 208 8.84 4.84 -16.44
C GLN A 208 8.62 6.32 -16.77
N ALA A 209 7.38 6.74 -17.04
CA ALA A 209 7.05 8.11 -17.36
C ALA A 209 7.42 9.08 -16.23
N MET A 210 7.17 8.69 -14.97
CA MET A 210 7.54 9.48 -13.79
C MET A 210 9.06 9.60 -13.65
N ALA A 211 9.80 8.50 -13.84
CA ALA A 211 11.27 8.49 -13.77
C ALA A 211 11.89 9.36 -14.85
N GLU A 212 11.42 9.25 -16.10
CA GLU A 212 11.90 10.07 -17.22
C GLU A 212 11.55 11.55 -17.04
N GLY A 213 10.31 11.84 -16.57
CA GLY A 213 9.82 13.20 -16.48
C GLY A 213 10.34 13.98 -15.26
N LEU A 214 10.56 13.33 -14.13
CA LEU A 214 10.92 13.97 -12.86
C LEU A 214 12.38 13.75 -12.44
N GLY A 215 13.06 12.78 -13.05
CA GLY A 215 14.45 12.46 -12.66
C GLY A 215 14.59 12.21 -11.17
N GLY A 216 15.53 12.90 -10.50
CA GLY A 216 15.80 12.71 -9.08
C GLY A 216 14.66 13.09 -8.11
N ALA A 217 13.61 13.78 -8.58
CA ALA A 217 12.42 14.07 -7.77
C ALA A 217 11.48 12.85 -7.66
N PHE A 218 11.59 11.88 -8.55
CA PHE A 218 10.90 10.60 -8.45
C PHE A 218 11.74 9.60 -7.67
N LEU A 219 11.29 9.24 -6.47
CA LEU A 219 12.03 8.35 -5.58
C LEU A 219 11.99 6.88 -6.00
N GLY A 220 11.01 6.48 -6.80
CA GLY A 220 10.80 5.10 -7.18
C GLY A 220 9.37 4.60 -6.97
N THR A 221 9.21 3.30 -6.87
CA THR A 221 7.90 2.63 -6.75
C THR A 221 7.85 1.70 -5.55
N SER A 222 6.66 1.50 -4.97
CA SER A 222 6.47 0.47 -3.96
C SER A 222 6.58 -0.95 -4.54
N ASN A 223 6.34 -1.14 -5.84
CA ASN A 223 6.37 -2.43 -6.50
C ASN A 223 7.80 -2.94 -6.72
N CYS A 224 8.18 -4.01 -6.02
CA CYS A 224 9.54 -4.56 -6.10
C CYS A 224 9.92 -5.07 -7.50
N LEU A 225 8.98 -5.68 -8.24
CA LEU A 225 9.26 -6.18 -9.59
C LEU A 225 9.50 -5.04 -10.57
N ILE A 226 8.68 -4.00 -10.50
CA ILE A 226 8.83 -2.81 -11.36
C ILE A 226 10.10 -2.06 -10.97
N ALA A 227 10.40 -1.90 -9.68
CA ALA A 227 11.64 -1.30 -9.21
C ALA A 227 12.87 -2.00 -9.80
N ALA A 228 12.88 -3.34 -9.75
CA ALA A 228 13.97 -4.14 -10.32
C ALA A 228 14.08 -4.02 -11.86
N ARG A 229 12.95 -3.88 -12.57
CA ARG A 229 12.92 -3.79 -14.04
C ARG A 229 13.30 -2.41 -14.56
N GLN A 230 12.88 -1.37 -13.86
CA GLN A 230 13.09 0.03 -14.25
C GLN A 230 14.35 0.64 -13.63
N GLU A 231 15.09 -0.15 -12.84
CA GLU A 231 16.29 0.28 -12.14
C GLU A 231 16.05 1.52 -11.25
N VAL A 232 14.86 1.57 -10.61
CA VAL A 232 14.50 2.60 -9.63
C VAL A 232 14.44 2.00 -8.22
N GLU A 233 14.43 2.86 -7.19
CA GLU A 233 14.39 2.41 -5.80
C GLU A 233 13.04 1.78 -5.43
N PRO A 234 13.01 0.64 -4.71
CA PRO A 234 11.81 0.17 -4.05
C PRO A 234 11.52 1.04 -2.83
N VAL A 235 10.28 1.55 -2.71
CA VAL A 235 9.87 2.49 -1.68
C VAL A 235 8.79 1.92 -0.79
N GLY A 236 8.91 2.09 0.52
CA GLY A 236 7.92 1.65 1.50
C GLY A 236 8.53 1.55 2.89
N THR A 237 7.66 1.54 3.89
CA THR A 237 8.03 1.35 5.29
C THR A 237 7.16 0.27 5.92
N ASN A 238 6.15 0.64 6.70
CA ASN A 238 5.23 -0.28 7.39
C ASN A 238 3.76 0.02 7.03
N ALA A 239 2.84 -0.75 7.58
CA ALA A 239 1.41 -0.57 7.40
C ALA A 239 0.63 -0.87 8.70
N HIS A 240 -0.66 -0.48 8.72
CA HIS A 240 -1.57 -0.65 9.86
C HIS A 240 -1.71 -2.09 10.36
N GLU A 241 -1.40 -3.06 9.52
CA GLU A 241 -1.44 -4.48 9.86
C GLU A 241 -0.61 -4.82 11.11
N LEU A 242 0.62 -4.27 11.22
CA LEU A 242 1.47 -4.51 12.39
C LEU A 242 0.78 -4.07 13.68
N PRO A 243 0.40 -2.80 13.89
CA PRO A 243 -0.27 -2.40 15.11
C PRO A 243 -1.62 -3.10 15.33
N MET A 244 -2.34 -3.49 14.26
CA MET A 244 -3.59 -4.24 14.40
C MET A 244 -3.35 -5.64 15.00
N VAL A 245 -2.34 -6.37 14.54
CA VAL A 245 -2.02 -7.70 15.08
C VAL A 245 -1.45 -7.58 16.49
N TYR A 246 -0.47 -6.71 16.72
CA TYR A 246 0.10 -6.52 18.07
C TYR A 246 -0.97 -6.15 19.11
N ALA A 247 -1.94 -5.31 18.73
CA ALA A 247 -3.04 -4.93 19.60
C ALA A 247 -4.02 -6.09 19.86
N ALA A 248 -4.32 -6.91 18.86
CA ALA A 248 -5.17 -8.09 19.03
C ALA A 248 -4.54 -9.14 19.97
N LEU A 249 -3.21 -9.23 19.97
CA LEU A 249 -2.47 -10.14 20.87
C LEU A 249 -2.35 -9.61 22.31
N ALA A 250 -2.70 -8.36 22.58
CA ALA A 250 -2.59 -7.76 23.91
C ALA A 250 -3.50 -8.48 24.92
N GLU A 251 -2.95 -8.78 26.10
CA GLU A 251 -3.64 -9.53 27.15
C GLU A 251 -4.62 -8.66 27.96
N ASP A 252 -4.31 -7.35 28.07
CA ASP A 252 -5.11 -6.38 28.83
C ASP A 252 -5.13 -5.00 28.15
N ASP A 253 -5.93 -4.08 28.71
CA ASP A 253 -6.08 -2.73 28.15
C ASP A 253 -4.78 -1.89 28.26
N ALA A 254 -3.90 -2.19 29.23
CA ALA A 254 -2.63 -1.50 29.38
C ALA A 254 -1.63 -1.98 28.30
N ALA A 255 -1.59 -3.28 28.01
CA ALA A 255 -0.82 -3.84 26.90
C ALA A 255 -1.36 -3.34 25.55
N LEU A 256 -2.70 -3.27 25.40
CA LEU A 256 -3.35 -2.73 24.22
C LEU A 256 -2.93 -1.28 23.95
N ALA A 257 -2.94 -0.43 24.96
CA ALA A 257 -2.53 0.98 24.83
C ALA A 257 -1.05 1.13 24.40
N ARG A 258 -0.18 0.18 24.77
CA ARG A 258 1.25 0.17 24.39
C ARG A 258 1.54 -0.48 23.04
N ALA A 259 0.63 -1.27 22.49
CA ALA A 259 0.86 -2.06 21.28
C ALA A 259 1.39 -1.24 20.09
N PRO A 260 0.89 -0.03 19.76
CA PRO A 260 1.44 0.76 18.68
C PRO A 260 2.91 1.15 18.85
N TYR A 261 3.35 1.38 20.09
CA TYR A 261 4.74 1.74 20.39
C TYR A 261 5.64 0.51 20.46
N ALA A 262 5.12 -0.66 20.84
CA ALA A 262 5.83 -1.92 20.74
C ALA A 262 6.22 -2.25 19.29
N VAL A 263 5.31 -2.00 18.34
CA VAL A 263 5.62 -2.08 16.90
C VAL A 263 6.81 -1.20 16.52
N LEU A 264 6.84 0.06 16.98
CA LEU A 264 7.94 0.96 16.67
C LEU A 264 9.26 0.51 17.32
N SER A 265 9.20 0.01 18.56
CA SER A 265 10.39 -0.53 19.24
C SER A 265 10.99 -1.70 18.46
N ASP A 266 10.17 -2.67 18.06
CA ASP A 266 10.61 -3.82 17.28
C ASP A 266 11.11 -3.41 15.88
N TRP A 267 10.44 -2.46 15.25
CA TRP A 267 10.84 -1.96 13.93
C TRP A 267 12.19 -1.26 13.93
N GLN A 268 12.51 -0.45 14.96
CA GLN A 268 13.80 0.23 15.04
C GLN A 268 14.97 -0.70 15.38
N GLU A 269 14.70 -1.89 15.95
CA GLU A 269 15.72 -2.92 16.12
C GLU A 269 16.05 -3.62 14.79
N ASP A 270 15.07 -3.71 13.87
CA ASP A 270 15.25 -4.34 12.58
C ASP A 270 15.80 -3.36 11.53
N TYR A 271 15.41 -2.09 11.61
CA TYR A 271 15.65 -1.07 10.57
C TYR A 271 16.13 0.25 11.15
N GLY A 272 16.76 1.06 10.30
CA GLY A 272 17.26 2.39 10.65
C GLY A 272 17.01 3.44 9.58
N GLY A 273 17.46 4.66 9.83
CA GLY A 273 17.48 5.76 8.88
C GLY A 273 16.12 6.10 8.30
N ASN A 274 16.01 6.13 6.98
CA ASN A 274 14.79 6.52 6.25
C ASN A 274 13.64 5.50 6.36
N LEU A 275 13.84 4.33 6.96
CA LEU A 275 12.78 3.37 7.26
C LEU A 275 12.08 3.66 8.60
N LEU A 276 12.63 4.56 9.42
CA LEU A 276 12.03 5.01 10.67
C LEU A 276 10.95 6.07 10.39
N VAL A 277 9.81 5.62 9.86
CA VAL A 277 8.65 6.46 9.57
C VAL A 277 7.45 5.95 10.35
N ILE A 278 6.92 6.79 11.21
CA ILE A 278 5.77 6.49 12.08
C ILE A 278 4.50 6.49 11.23
N LEU A 279 3.60 5.53 11.48
CA LEU A 279 2.23 5.50 10.97
C LEU A 279 1.26 5.58 12.15
N PRO A 280 0.85 6.78 12.57
CA PRO A 280 0.17 7.00 13.86
C PRO A 280 -1.32 6.70 13.83
N ASP A 281 -1.96 6.71 12.66
CA ASP A 281 -3.41 6.79 12.49
C ASP A 281 -4.18 5.47 12.66
N THR A 282 -3.52 4.38 13.06
CA THR A 282 -4.24 3.10 13.26
C THR A 282 -5.33 3.22 14.32
N TYR A 283 -5.04 3.92 15.40
CA TYR A 283 -5.98 4.18 16.52
C TYR A 283 -6.23 5.66 16.77
N GLY A 284 -5.93 6.52 15.80
CA GLY A 284 -6.07 7.96 15.85
C GLY A 284 -4.76 8.69 16.09
N THR A 285 -4.41 9.56 15.16
CA THR A 285 -3.14 10.33 15.17
C THR A 285 -2.97 11.17 16.42
N THR A 286 -3.99 11.95 16.81
CA THR A 286 -3.90 12.86 17.95
C THR A 286 -3.59 12.12 19.25
N GLY A 287 -4.34 11.05 19.55
CA GLY A 287 -4.12 10.23 20.74
C GLY A 287 -2.74 9.56 20.74
N PHE A 288 -2.33 9.05 19.58
CA PHE A 288 -1.00 8.45 19.42
C PHE A 288 0.12 9.45 19.72
N LEU A 289 0.11 10.64 19.09
CA LEU A 289 1.15 11.65 19.27
C LEU A 289 1.20 12.20 20.71
N ALA A 290 0.04 12.41 21.33
CA ALA A 290 -0.07 12.91 22.69
C ALA A 290 0.52 11.94 23.73
N ASN A 291 0.39 10.63 23.52
CA ASN A 291 0.85 9.60 24.44
C ASN A 291 2.19 8.95 24.02
N ALA A 292 2.80 9.43 22.93
CA ALA A 292 4.04 8.85 22.41
C ALA A 292 5.20 9.05 23.40
N PRO A 293 5.96 7.98 23.72
CA PRO A 293 7.24 8.09 24.43
C PRO A 293 8.21 9.07 23.73
N ASP A 294 9.09 9.71 24.48
CA ASP A 294 9.98 10.75 23.94
C ASP A 294 10.82 10.28 22.75
N TRP A 295 11.35 9.06 22.82
CA TRP A 295 12.17 8.46 21.77
C TRP A 295 11.46 8.33 20.41
N VAL A 296 10.14 8.32 20.39
CA VAL A 296 9.35 8.25 19.13
C VAL A 296 9.57 9.51 18.29
N SER A 297 9.80 10.65 18.93
CA SER A 297 10.05 11.92 18.25
C SER A 297 11.41 11.97 17.53
N ASP A 298 12.35 11.07 17.90
CA ASP A 298 13.66 10.96 17.26
C ASP A 298 13.59 10.31 15.87
N TRP A 299 12.51 9.61 15.56
CA TRP A 299 12.33 8.98 14.25
C TRP A 299 12.39 10.00 13.11
N THR A 300 12.80 9.51 11.95
CA THR A 300 13.05 10.34 10.76
C THR A 300 11.81 11.06 10.25
N GLY A 301 10.64 10.43 10.35
CA GLY A 301 9.42 11.04 9.81
C GLY A 301 8.11 10.40 10.28
N ILE A 302 7.02 11.00 9.81
CA ILE A 302 5.65 10.57 10.08
C ILE A 302 4.89 10.50 8.76
N ARG A 303 4.05 9.44 8.58
CA ARG A 303 3.15 9.30 7.45
C ARG A 303 1.73 9.72 7.84
N ILE A 304 1.14 10.61 7.07
CA ILE A 304 -0.23 11.11 7.21
C ILE A 304 -1.09 10.35 6.19
N ASP A 305 -2.00 9.48 6.68
CA ASP A 305 -2.68 8.48 5.85
C ASP A 305 -4.23 8.48 5.96
N SER A 306 -4.83 9.23 6.85
CA SER A 306 -6.31 9.25 6.97
C SER A 306 -6.91 10.54 7.54
N LYS A 307 -6.08 11.48 7.94
CA LYS A 307 -6.48 12.82 8.42
C LYS A 307 -6.44 13.81 7.26
N ASP A 308 -7.20 14.93 7.36
CA ASP A 308 -6.99 16.03 6.42
C ASP A 308 -5.50 16.38 6.37
N PRO A 309 -4.88 16.43 5.19
CA PRO A 309 -3.42 16.56 5.08
C PRO A 309 -2.89 17.88 5.66
N ILE A 310 -3.69 18.98 5.63
CA ILE A 310 -3.24 20.25 6.21
C ILE A 310 -3.32 20.18 7.75
N GLU A 311 -4.41 19.67 8.31
CA GLU A 311 -4.53 19.48 9.75
C GLU A 311 -3.47 18.53 10.30
N GLY A 312 -3.27 17.37 9.62
CA GLY A 312 -2.26 16.39 9.98
C GLY A 312 -0.84 16.96 9.90
N GLY A 313 -0.54 17.72 8.83
CA GLY A 313 0.75 18.37 8.66
C GLY A 313 1.04 19.41 9.76
N GLU A 314 0.06 20.24 10.14
CA GLU A 314 0.23 21.19 11.24
C GLU A 314 0.38 20.49 12.59
N GLU A 315 -0.33 19.38 12.81
CA GLU A 315 -0.23 18.61 14.05
C GLU A 315 1.14 17.98 14.22
N VAL A 316 1.72 17.38 13.17
CA VAL A 316 3.07 16.78 13.26
C VAL A 316 4.16 17.84 13.41
N ILE A 317 4.01 19.02 12.83
CA ILE A 317 4.92 20.16 13.07
C ILE A 317 4.92 20.53 14.56
N ARG A 318 3.74 20.70 15.16
CA ARG A 318 3.62 20.99 16.61
C ARG A 318 4.23 19.88 17.46
N PHE A 319 3.96 18.62 17.15
CA PHE A 319 4.52 17.46 17.85
C PHE A 319 6.06 17.50 17.90
N TRP A 320 6.72 17.78 16.78
CA TRP A 320 8.17 17.89 16.76
C TRP A 320 8.68 19.12 17.50
N GLN A 321 8.06 20.27 17.34
CA GLN A 321 8.45 21.52 18.04
C GLN A 321 8.33 21.39 19.56
N GLU A 322 7.23 20.82 20.07
CA GLU A 322 7.00 20.60 21.50
C GLU A 322 8.03 19.64 22.11
N ARG A 323 8.63 18.78 21.29
CA ARG A 323 9.71 17.86 21.69
C ARG A 323 11.11 18.36 21.37
N GLY A 324 11.25 19.62 20.99
CA GLY A 324 12.55 20.28 20.78
C GLY A 324 13.23 19.98 19.45
N HIS A 325 12.52 19.37 18.47
CA HIS A 325 13.05 19.15 17.13
C HIS A 325 12.70 20.29 16.19
N ASP A 326 13.60 20.57 15.23
CA ASP A 326 13.28 21.42 14.09
C ASP A 326 12.51 20.61 13.04
N PRO A 327 11.25 20.98 12.72
CA PRO A 327 10.48 20.25 11.70
C PRO A 327 11.16 20.22 10.33
N ARG A 328 12.03 21.17 10.01
CA ARG A 328 12.76 21.20 8.72
C ARG A 328 13.74 20.03 8.55
N ASP A 329 14.17 19.40 9.64
CA ASP A 329 15.01 18.20 9.64
C ASP A 329 14.17 16.90 9.57
N LYS A 330 12.85 17.01 9.71
CA LYS A 330 11.90 15.89 9.78
C LYS A 330 11.13 15.73 8.46
N LEU A 331 10.66 14.50 8.21
CA LEU A 331 9.94 14.12 7.00
C LEU A 331 8.46 13.85 7.29
N ALA A 332 7.56 14.55 6.60
CA ALA A 332 6.16 14.18 6.52
C ALA A 332 5.87 13.51 5.17
N ILE A 333 5.29 12.30 5.19
CA ILE A 333 4.85 11.59 3.99
C ILE A 333 3.32 11.67 3.92
N PHE A 334 2.79 12.23 2.85
CA PHE A 334 1.36 12.26 2.55
C PHE A 334 1.02 11.12 1.60
N SER A 335 0.00 10.31 1.90
CA SER A 335 -0.26 9.09 1.14
C SER A 335 -1.72 8.71 0.95
N ASP A 336 -2.68 9.48 1.47
CA ASP A 336 -4.12 9.20 1.31
C ASP A 336 -4.76 10.15 0.29
N GLY A 337 -5.52 9.59 -0.65
CA GLY A 337 -6.40 10.33 -1.54
C GLY A 337 -5.73 11.37 -2.43
N LEU A 338 -4.43 11.28 -2.65
CA LEU A 338 -3.69 12.27 -3.41
C LEU A 338 -4.11 12.30 -4.88
N ASP A 339 -4.43 13.51 -5.35
CA ASP A 339 -4.41 13.88 -6.74
C ASP A 339 -3.40 15.03 -6.94
N ILE A 340 -3.27 15.51 -8.17
CA ILE A 340 -2.28 16.56 -8.47
C ILE A 340 -2.62 17.90 -7.80
N ASP A 341 -3.91 18.23 -7.65
CA ASP A 341 -4.35 19.47 -7.02
C ASP A 341 -4.04 19.44 -5.51
N GLU A 342 -4.27 18.28 -4.88
CA GLU A 342 -3.95 18.07 -3.48
C GLU A 342 -2.44 18.10 -3.22
N ILE A 343 -1.63 17.50 -4.10
CA ILE A 343 -0.16 17.58 -3.99
C ILE A 343 0.30 19.05 -4.04
N GLU A 344 -0.20 19.84 -4.98
CA GLU A 344 0.13 21.27 -5.08
C GLU A 344 -0.32 22.05 -3.84
N ARG A 345 -1.53 21.76 -3.30
CA ARG A 345 -2.06 22.39 -2.07
C ARG A 345 -1.19 22.11 -0.86
N ILE A 346 -0.80 20.84 -0.66
CA ILE A 346 0.07 20.42 0.42
C ILE A 346 1.46 21.06 0.26
N HIS A 347 1.99 21.03 -0.96
CA HIS A 347 3.31 21.60 -1.26
C HIS A 347 3.37 23.10 -0.95
N ALA A 348 2.39 23.86 -1.42
CA ALA A 348 2.29 25.30 -1.15
C ALA A 348 2.21 25.62 0.37
N ARG A 349 1.61 24.73 1.17
CA ARG A 349 1.46 24.94 2.62
C ARG A 349 2.73 24.62 3.40
N PHE A 350 3.47 23.56 3.03
CA PHE A 350 4.50 22.99 3.89
C PHE A 350 5.92 23.08 3.33
N HIS A 351 6.10 23.46 2.07
CA HIS A 351 7.43 23.66 1.50
C HIS A 351 8.25 24.67 2.33
N GLY A 352 9.48 24.30 2.69
CA GLY A 352 10.37 25.08 3.53
C GLY A 352 10.04 25.04 5.05
N ARG A 353 8.95 24.40 5.45
CA ARG A 353 8.58 24.24 6.88
C ARG A 353 8.95 22.87 7.44
N MET A 354 8.94 21.85 6.60
CA MET A 354 9.40 20.48 6.86
C MET A 354 9.81 19.82 5.55
N ARG A 355 10.46 18.66 5.60
CA ARG A 355 10.71 17.84 4.41
C ARG A 355 9.40 17.12 4.04
N ILE A 356 9.04 17.12 2.76
CA ILE A 356 7.78 16.58 2.27
C ILE A 356 8.05 15.42 1.32
N GLY A 357 7.33 14.33 1.51
CA GLY A 357 7.29 13.21 0.57
C GLY A 357 5.85 12.87 0.20
N TYR A 358 5.63 12.41 -1.03
CA TYR A 358 4.32 11.99 -1.51
C TYR A 358 4.35 10.51 -1.90
N GLY A 359 3.46 9.71 -1.31
CA GLY A 359 3.17 8.35 -1.73
C GLY A 359 1.92 8.34 -2.60
N TRP A 360 2.08 8.45 -3.93
CA TRP A 360 0.95 8.60 -4.83
C TRP A 360 0.43 7.24 -5.30
N GLY A 361 -0.79 6.91 -4.88
CA GLY A 361 -1.39 5.60 -5.13
C GLY A 361 -2.31 5.56 -6.34
N THR A 362 -3.61 5.38 -6.09
CA THR A 362 -4.64 5.08 -7.10
C THR A 362 -4.64 6.07 -8.26
N LEU A 363 -4.60 7.38 -7.98
CA LEU A 363 -4.72 8.40 -9.01
C LEU A 363 -3.43 8.69 -9.78
N LEU A 364 -2.36 7.93 -9.55
CA LEU A 364 -1.24 7.81 -10.47
C LEU A 364 -1.44 6.64 -11.44
N THR A 365 -1.73 5.44 -10.92
CA THR A 365 -1.69 4.19 -11.69
C THR A 365 -3.08 3.68 -12.13
N ASN A 366 -4.16 4.39 -11.79
CA ASN A 366 -5.55 4.03 -12.14
C ASN A 366 -6.45 5.27 -12.29
N ASP A 367 -5.94 6.37 -12.82
CA ASP A 367 -6.77 7.56 -13.08
C ASP A 367 -7.44 7.50 -14.45
N PHE A 368 -8.42 6.63 -14.57
CA PHE A 368 -9.28 6.51 -15.75
C PHE A 368 -10.65 7.18 -15.52
N ARG A 369 -10.80 7.97 -14.47
CA ARG A 369 -12.06 8.66 -14.14
C ARG A 369 -12.54 9.53 -15.30
N GLY A 370 -13.80 9.36 -15.68
CA GLY A 370 -14.43 10.14 -16.75
C GLY A 370 -13.86 9.92 -18.16
N LEU A 371 -12.96 8.95 -18.36
CA LEU A 371 -12.46 8.61 -19.69
C LEU A 371 -13.46 7.76 -20.49
N LEU A 372 -14.36 7.05 -19.82
CA LEU A 372 -15.54 6.42 -20.39
C LEU A 372 -16.80 7.12 -19.87
N PRO A 373 -17.82 7.32 -20.73
CA PRO A 373 -19.03 8.07 -20.38
C PRO A 373 -19.83 7.46 -19.21
N ASP A 374 -19.75 6.14 -19.03
CA ASP A 374 -20.49 5.38 -18.03
C ASP A 374 -19.75 5.20 -16.68
N GLY A 375 -18.54 5.76 -16.58
CA GLY A 375 -17.73 5.66 -15.36
C GLY A 375 -17.25 4.25 -15.01
N LYS A 376 -17.37 3.28 -15.93
CA LYS A 376 -17.01 1.87 -15.65
C LYS A 376 -15.54 1.64 -15.30
N LEU A 377 -14.65 2.54 -15.74
CA LEU A 377 -13.23 2.49 -15.37
C LEU A 377 -12.88 3.40 -14.18
N ASP A 378 -13.86 4.03 -13.55
CA ASP A 378 -13.59 4.79 -12.34
C ASP A 378 -13.00 3.86 -11.26
N PRO A 379 -11.98 4.30 -10.52
CA PRO A 379 -11.36 3.50 -9.47
C PRO A 379 -12.36 3.06 -8.40
N VAL A 380 -12.11 1.89 -7.82
CA VAL A 380 -12.90 1.35 -6.70
C VAL A 380 -12.01 1.17 -5.47
N SER A 381 -12.58 1.39 -4.30
CA SER A 381 -11.88 1.20 -3.04
C SER A 381 -12.07 -0.22 -2.53
N ILE A 382 -11.15 -1.12 -2.92
CA ILE A 382 -11.07 -2.48 -2.39
C ILE A 382 -9.86 -2.54 -1.46
N VAL A 383 -10.02 -3.20 -0.32
CA VAL A 383 -8.96 -3.42 0.66
C VAL A 383 -8.89 -4.89 1.06
N CYS A 384 -7.70 -5.36 1.35
CA CYS A 384 -7.46 -6.66 2.00
C CYS A 384 -6.81 -6.37 3.36
N LYS A 385 -7.35 -6.92 4.42
CA LYS A 385 -6.89 -6.62 5.78
C LYS A 385 -6.95 -7.85 6.66
N VAL A 386 -6.05 -7.89 7.63
CA VAL A 386 -6.14 -8.83 8.74
C VAL A 386 -7.45 -8.57 9.50
N THR A 387 -8.20 -9.64 9.76
CA THR A 387 -9.48 -9.61 10.49
C THR A 387 -9.37 -10.33 11.83
N GLU A 388 -8.40 -11.24 11.95
CA GLU A 388 -8.20 -12.06 13.15
C GLU A 388 -6.70 -12.39 13.30
N ALA A 389 -6.24 -12.47 14.55
CA ALA A 389 -4.92 -12.95 14.95
C ALA A 389 -5.05 -13.86 16.17
N ASP A 390 -4.60 -15.12 16.04
CA ASP A 390 -4.71 -16.18 17.07
C ASP A 390 -6.11 -16.27 17.69
N GLY A 391 -7.15 -16.29 16.84
CA GLY A 391 -8.56 -16.39 17.27
C GLY A 391 -9.14 -15.10 17.87
N ARG A 392 -8.39 -13.98 17.85
CA ARG A 392 -8.85 -12.68 18.36
C ARG A 392 -9.10 -11.71 17.22
N PRO A 393 -10.22 -10.98 17.24
CA PRO A 393 -10.52 -10.00 16.19
C PRO A 393 -9.52 -8.84 16.21
N THR A 394 -9.13 -8.40 15.03
CA THR A 394 -8.31 -7.20 14.88
C THR A 394 -9.19 -5.96 14.70
N VAL A 395 -8.72 -4.81 15.20
CA VAL A 395 -9.43 -3.53 15.10
C VAL A 395 -8.54 -2.48 14.44
N LYS A 396 -9.14 -1.66 13.59
CA LYS A 396 -8.59 -0.37 13.15
C LYS A 396 -9.62 0.72 13.45
N LEU A 397 -9.23 1.83 14.07
CA LEU A 397 -10.11 2.99 14.28
C LEU A 397 -9.97 4.01 13.15
N SER A 398 -8.73 4.40 12.79
CA SER A 398 -8.41 5.44 11.82
C SER A 398 -8.83 6.86 12.28
N ASP A 399 -8.22 7.90 11.72
CA ASP A 399 -8.71 9.28 11.91
C ASP A 399 -10.02 9.52 11.13
N ASN A 400 -10.26 8.73 10.08
CA ASN A 400 -11.53 8.74 9.37
C ASN A 400 -12.39 7.54 9.82
N PRO A 401 -13.51 7.76 10.56
CA PRO A 401 -14.33 6.70 11.12
C PRO A 401 -14.96 5.78 10.06
N THR A 402 -15.09 6.22 8.79
CA THR A 402 -15.57 5.38 7.68
C THR A 402 -14.57 4.29 7.31
N LYS A 403 -13.32 4.43 7.73
CA LYS A 403 -12.24 3.42 7.55
C LYS A 403 -12.12 2.47 8.75
N ALA A 404 -12.94 2.63 9.80
CA ALA A 404 -12.94 1.75 10.96
C ALA A 404 -13.27 0.30 10.58
N GLN A 405 -12.67 -0.64 11.29
CA GLN A 405 -12.83 -2.09 11.07
C GLN A 405 -12.79 -2.83 12.41
N GLY A 406 -13.52 -3.91 12.50
CA GLY A 406 -13.61 -4.80 13.65
C GLY A 406 -15.04 -4.98 14.16
N PRO A 407 -15.30 -5.95 15.07
CA PRO A 407 -16.58 -6.10 15.76
C PRO A 407 -16.93 -4.85 16.57
N ALA A 408 -18.20 -4.54 16.67
CA ALA A 408 -18.68 -3.27 17.26
C ALA A 408 -18.29 -3.11 18.76
N ASP A 409 -18.30 -4.19 19.51
CA ASP A 409 -17.91 -4.26 20.91
C ASP A 409 -16.41 -4.01 21.09
N GLU A 410 -15.57 -4.64 20.27
CA GLU A 410 -14.12 -4.40 20.28
C GLU A 410 -13.78 -2.98 19.78
N VAL A 411 -14.44 -2.48 18.74
CA VAL A 411 -14.28 -1.07 18.31
C VAL A 411 -14.59 -0.13 19.46
N ALA A 412 -15.66 -0.38 20.23
CA ALA A 412 -16.01 0.43 21.40
C ALA A 412 -14.96 0.32 22.52
N ARG A 413 -14.41 -0.87 22.76
CA ARG A 413 -13.31 -1.09 23.71
C ARG A 413 -12.07 -0.29 23.32
N TYR A 414 -11.64 -0.40 22.05
CA TYR A 414 -10.45 0.28 21.53
C TYR A 414 -10.63 1.81 21.57
N ARG A 415 -11.81 2.33 21.22
CA ARG A 415 -12.09 3.77 21.36
C ARG A 415 -11.90 4.26 22.79
N ARG A 416 -12.37 3.50 23.78
CA ARG A 416 -12.19 3.84 25.19
C ARG A 416 -10.72 3.82 25.59
N VAL A 417 -9.96 2.79 25.20
CA VAL A 417 -8.53 2.63 25.56
C VAL A 417 -7.68 3.73 24.93
N PHE A 418 -7.92 4.05 23.65
CA PHE A 418 -7.15 5.07 22.93
C PHE A 418 -7.71 6.49 23.05
N GLY A 419 -8.78 6.68 23.81
CA GLY A 419 -9.38 8.00 24.02
C GLY A 419 -9.97 8.65 22.76
N VAL A 420 -10.44 7.84 21.80
CA VAL A 420 -10.99 8.33 20.52
C VAL A 420 -12.47 8.65 20.72
N GLY A 421 -12.80 9.94 20.70
CA GLY A 421 -14.17 10.44 20.77
C GLY A 421 -14.96 10.23 19.46
N GLU A 422 -16.19 10.78 19.41
CA GLU A 422 -16.95 10.86 18.17
C GLU A 422 -16.20 11.77 17.18
N GLN A 423 -16.01 11.26 15.96
CA GLN A 423 -15.30 11.95 14.89
C GLN A 423 -16.26 12.29 13.75
N GLU A 424 -15.98 13.37 13.04
CA GLU A 424 -16.71 13.72 11.83
C GLU A 424 -16.48 12.69 10.74
N VAL A 425 -17.56 12.30 10.06
CA VAL A 425 -17.52 11.32 8.97
C VAL A 425 -17.02 12.00 7.70
N LEU A 426 -15.79 11.69 7.30
CA LEU A 426 -15.23 12.13 6.03
C LEU A 426 -15.52 11.11 4.91
N PRO A 427 -15.75 11.56 3.66
CA PRO A 427 -15.97 10.65 2.55
C PRO A 427 -14.73 9.76 2.32
N VAL A 428 -14.98 8.52 1.87
CA VAL A 428 -13.89 7.64 1.44
C VAL A 428 -13.33 8.16 0.13
N VAL A 429 -12.08 8.61 0.15
CA VAL A 429 -11.34 9.00 -1.05
C VAL A 429 -10.74 7.73 -1.69
N VAL A 430 -10.86 7.61 -3.01
CA VAL A 430 -10.40 6.43 -3.78
C VAL A 430 -9.11 6.76 -4.51
#